data_327396cf42e54906d34005f3e19f56ef
#
_entry.id   327396cf42e54906d34005f3e19f56ef
#
_cell.length_a   1.000
_cell.length_b   1.000
_cell.length_c   1.000
_cell.angle_alpha   90.00
_cell.angle_beta   90.00
_cell.angle_gamma   90.00
#
_symmetry.space_group_name_H-M   'P 1'
#
loop_
_entity.id
_entity.type
_entity.pdbx_description
1 polymer ?
#
loop_
_entity_poly.entity_id
_entity_poly.type
_entity_poly.pdbx_seq_one_letter_code
_entity_poly.pdbx_strand_id
1 'polypeptide(L)'
;MKRILCACYAAMLLVLFLSCCGKATAPDEWKDLKNVTDNFTLEDAKRAGYVVIEDGSVTCGEDAWQDFVALSAKKTPCRVRVVHYYNIGDPSHYDPEYYESIKDDYPKMYIFELSYDGNKFVVSHYEEEKLHQSEYKYLMRYEGEAETSDATYASYVRYVLVNDDKVTWSDIFHGMLSSKLGDYIPHSPIYTDLIYKEGEQ
;
A
#
# COMPACT_ATOMS: atom_id res chain seq x y z
N MET A 1 47.81 16.59 -17.60
CA MET A 1 46.48 16.48 -18.19
C MET A 1 45.74 15.15 -17.91
N LYS A 2 46.30 14.19 -17.12
CA LYS A 2 45.62 12.89 -16.81
C LYS A 2 44.88 12.85 -15.47
N ARG A 3 44.88 13.93 -14.67
CA ARG A 3 44.24 13.98 -13.34
C ARG A 3 42.89 14.68 -13.31
N ILE A 4 42.48 15.33 -14.40
CA ILE A 4 41.20 16.07 -14.50
C ILE A 4 40.09 15.19 -15.07
N LEU A 5 40.41 14.15 -15.86
CA LEU A 5 39.39 13.23 -16.42
C LEU A 5 38.80 12.26 -15.40
N CYS A 6 39.49 11.96 -14.29
CA CYS A 6 38.97 11.04 -13.26
C CYS A 6 37.89 11.67 -12.34
N ALA A 7 37.94 12.99 -12.18
CA ALA A 7 36.99 13.71 -11.32
C ALA A 7 35.59 13.86 -11.96
N CYS A 8 35.51 13.91 -13.29
CA CYS A 8 34.21 14.03 -14.00
C CYS A 8 33.43 12.71 -14.08
N TYR A 9 34.10 11.55 -14.05
CA TYR A 9 33.45 10.25 -14.06
C TYR A 9 32.86 9.85 -12.69
N ALA A 10 33.45 10.31 -11.58
CA ALA A 10 32.94 10.10 -10.23
C ALA A 10 31.71 10.96 -9.93
N ALA A 11 31.57 12.12 -10.57
CA ALA A 11 30.39 12.99 -10.42
C ALA A 11 29.18 12.52 -11.24
N MET A 12 29.40 11.71 -12.29
CA MET A 12 28.31 11.25 -13.17
C MET A 12 27.65 9.95 -12.68
N LEU A 13 28.28 9.20 -11.79
CA LEU A 13 27.72 8.00 -11.15
C LEU A 13 26.92 8.29 -9.89
N LEU A 14 26.94 9.54 -9.38
CA LEU A 14 26.19 9.94 -8.18
C LEU A 14 24.78 10.49 -8.47
N VAL A 15 24.36 10.52 -9.73
CA VAL A 15 23.05 11.12 -10.13
C VAL A 15 21.97 10.07 -10.38
N LEU A 16 22.26 8.78 -10.26
CA LEU A 16 21.28 7.70 -10.54
C LEU A 16 20.58 7.12 -9.32
N PHE A 17 20.82 7.66 -8.12
CA PHE A 17 20.02 7.35 -6.91
C PHE A 17 19.15 8.53 -6.49
N LEU A 18 18.54 9.20 -7.44
CA LEU A 18 17.51 10.21 -7.15
C LEU A 18 16.15 9.54 -7.18
N SER A 19 15.81 9.03 -5.98
CA SER A 19 14.67 9.59 -5.28
C SER A 19 13.32 9.14 -5.77
N CYS A 20 12.84 8.02 -5.24
CA CYS A 20 11.44 7.92 -4.88
C CYS A 20 11.18 8.76 -3.59
N CYS A 21 11.79 9.97 -3.49
CA CYS A 21 11.50 10.93 -2.42
C CYS A 21 10.32 11.78 -2.87
N GLY A 22 9.11 11.24 -2.77
CA GLY A 22 7.91 12.05 -2.83
C GLY A 22 7.87 12.96 -1.60
N LYS A 23 8.14 14.27 -1.77
CA LYS A 23 7.64 15.26 -0.81
C LYS A 23 6.13 15.05 -0.75
N ALA A 24 5.58 14.94 0.46
CA ALA A 24 4.13 14.97 0.64
C ALA A 24 3.58 16.17 -0.14
N THR A 25 2.98 15.89 -1.29
CA THR A 25 2.38 16.91 -2.15
C THR A 25 1.22 17.52 -1.38
N ALA A 26 1.11 18.84 -1.46
CA ALA A 26 0.01 19.57 -0.84
C ALA A 26 -1.35 18.97 -1.29
N PRO A 27 -2.35 18.93 -0.41
CA PRO A 27 -3.64 18.25 -0.65
C PRO A 27 -4.36 18.63 -1.95
N ASP A 28 -4.07 19.78 -2.53
CA ASP A 28 -4.80 20.34 -3.68
C ASP A 28 -4.28 19.92 -5.06
N GLU A 29 -3.16 19.20 -5.17
CA GLU A 29 -2.54 18.90 -6.47
C GLU A 29 -2.98 17.55 -7.07
N TRP A 30 -3.67 16.68 -6.31
CA TRP A 30 -4.12 15.41 -6.86
C TRP A 30 -5.46 15.56 -7.56
N LYS A 31 -5.56 14.99 -8.75
CA LYS A 31 -6.86 14.85 -9.44
C LYS A 31 -7.80 14.02 -8.58
N ASP A 32 -9.12 14.29 -8.65
CA ASP A 32 -10.11 13.40 -8.07
C ASP A 32 -9.89 11.95 -8.51
N LEU A 33 -10.18 10.98 -7.64
CA LEU A 33 -10.05 9.55 -7.96
C LEU A 33 -10.83 9.17 -9.23
N LYS A 34 -12.01 9.76 -9.47
CA LYS A 34 -12.81 9.57 -10.68
C LYS A 34 -12.12 10.04 -11.97
N ASN A 35 -11.09 10.87 -11.86
CA ASN A 35 -10.32 11.41 -13.00
C ASN A 35 -8.98 10.69 -13.19
N VAL A 36 -8.73 9.66 -12.40
CA VAL A 36 -7.64 8.71 -12.67
C VAL A 36 -8.09 7.87 -13.85
N THR A 37 -7.38 7.99 -14.96
CA THR A 37 -7.77 7.34 -16.23
C THR A 37 -7.34 5.87 -16.24
N ASP A 38 -8.00 5.05 -17.06
CA ASP A 38 -7.63 3.64 -17.26
C ASP A 38 -6.17 3.45 -17.75
N ASN A 39 -5.57 4.50 -18.29
CA ASN A 39 -4.16 4.51 -18.71
C ASN A 39 -3.18 4.91 -17.61
N PHE A 40 -3.65 5.13 -16.37
CA PHE A 40 -2.78 5.44 -15.25
C PHE A 40 -1.98 4.20 -14.87
N THR A 41 -0.67 4.31 -14.88
CA THR A 41 0.23 3.19 -14.69
C THR A 41 0.84 3.17 -13.29
N LEU A 42 1.44 2.04 -12.92
CA LEU A 42 2.24 1.91 -11.70
C LEU A 42 3.35 2.96 -11.62
N GLU A 43 4.03 3.23 -12.75
CA GLU A 43 5.07 4.25 -12.82
C GLU A 43 4.53 5.68 -12.65
N ASP A 44 3.28 5.93 -13.08
CA ASP A 44 2.62 7.21 -12.81
C ASP A 44 2.31 7.36 -11.31
N ALA A 45 1.89 6.30 -10.64
CA ALA A 45 1.67 6.29 -9.19
C ALA A 45 2.97 6.59 -8.41
N LYS A 46 4.06 5.90 -8.74
CA LYS A 46 5.39 6.14 -8.17
C LYS A 46 5.84 7.60 -8.38
N ARG A 47 5.68 8.10 -9.59
CA ARG A 47 6.05 9.48 -9.96
C ARG A 47 5.18 10.53 -9.28
N ALA A 48 3.90 10.22 -9.02
CA ALA A 48 2.98 11.08 -8.28
C ALA A 48 3.21 11.07 -6.77
N GLY A 49 4.17 10.26 -6.27
CA GLY A 49 4.50 10.15 -4.85
C GLY A 49 3.47 9.39 -4.03
N TYR A 50 2.74 8.46 -4.65
CA TYR A 50 1.83 7.59 -3.93
C TYR A 50 2.61 6.53 -3.16
N VAL A 51 2.04 6.03 -2.09
CA VAL A 51 2.51 4.81 -1.44
C VAL A 51 2.17 3.64 -2.36
N VAL A 52 3.16 2.85 -2.74
CA VAL A 52 2.96 1.70 -3.63
C VAL A 52 3.32 0.42 -2.90
N ILE A 53 2.39 -0.50 -2.92
CA ILE A 53 2.50 -1.84 -2.33
C ILE A 53 2.36 -2.84 -3.48
N GLU A 54 3.47 -3.47 -3.84
CA GLU A 54 3.53 -4.49 -4.88
C GLU A 54 3.58 -5.87 -4.23
N ASP A 55 2.60 -6.71 -4.53
CA ASP A 55 2.46 -8.08 -3.99
C ASP A 55 2.60 -8.16 -2.46
N GLY A 56 2.13 -7.11 -1.76
CA GLY A 56 2.13 -7.03 -0.31
C GLY A 56 3.36 -6.36 0.32
N SER A 57 4.39 -6.00 -0.46
CA SER A 57 5.56 -5.26 0.03
C SER A 57 5.55 -3.82 -0.42
N VAL A 58 5.98 -2.91 0.45
CA VAL A 58 6.10 -1.48 0.12
C VAL A 58 7.33 -1.25 -0.76
N THR A 59 7.11 -0.73 -1.97
CA THR A 59 8.18 -0.50 -2.95
C THR A 59 8.43 0.98 -3.22
N CYS A 60 7.50 1.87 -2.84
CA CYS A 60 7.63 3.31 -3.00
C CYS A 60 6.76 4.07 -1.99
N GLY A 61 7.16 5.30 -1.65
CA GLY A 61 6.34 6.24 -0.90
C GLY A 61 6.28 5.99 0.61
N GLU A 62 7.20 5.23 1.19
CA GLU A 62 7.24 4.98 2.63
C GLU A 62 7.31 6.29 3.44
N ASP A 63 8.11 7.28 2.99
CA ASP A 63 8.20 8.58 3.66
C ASP A 63 6.83 9.30 3.70
N ALA A 64 6.06 9.23 2.59
CA ALA A 64 4.72 9.83 2.53
C ALA A 64 3.75 9.14 3.49
N TRP A 65 3.89 7.82 3.67
CA TRP A 65 3.14 7.07 4.67
C TRP A 65 3.49 7.48 6.09
N GLN A 66 4.78 7.57 6.41
CA GLN A 66 5.25 7.97 7.74
C GLN A 66 4.81 9.39 8.08
N ASP A 67 4.86 10.32 7.12
CA ASP A 67 4.37 11.69 7.28
C ASP A 67 2.86 11.71 7.56
N PHE A 68 2.06 10.92 6.84
CA PHE A 68 0.62 10.79 7.09
C PHE A 68 0.34 10.27 8.50
N VAL A 69 1.02 9.22 8.93
CA VAL A 69 0.89 8.64 10.29
C VAL A 69 1.26 9.68 11.34
N ALA A 70 2.38 10.40 11.15
CA ALA A 70 2.83 11.42 12.10
C ALA A 70 1.87 12.61 12.21
N LEU A 71 1.28 13.05 11.09
CA LEU A 71 0.30 14.15 11.07
C LEU A 71 -1.02 13.74 11.72
N SER A 72 -1.54 12.56 11.37
CA SER A 72 -2.78 12.05 11.95
C SER A 72 -2.67 11.83 13.46
N ALA A 73 -1.52 11.34 13.96
CA ALA A 73 -1.26 11.22 15.39
C ALA A 73 -1.26 12.57 16.13
N LYS A 74 -0.89 13.66 15.44
CA LYS A 74 -0.98 15.04 15.94
C LYS A 74 -2.35 15.68 15.74
N LYS A 75 -3.35 14.90 15.28
CA LYS A 75 -4.69 15.39 14.92
C LYS A 75 -4.70 16.51 13.89
N THR A 76 -3.70 16.51 13.00
CA THR A 76 -3.60 17.45 11.88
C THR A 76 -4.28 16.83 10.67
N PRO A 77 -5.23 17.53 10.00
CA PRO A 77 -5.82 17.04 8.77
C PRO A 77 -4.75 16.75 7.70
N CYS A 78 -4.84 15.59 7.11
CA CYS A 78 -3.88 15.12 6.10
C CYS A 78 -4.52 14.07 5.19
N ARG A 79 -3.86 13.78 4.06
CA ARG A 79 -4.28 12.70 3.16
C ARG A 79 -3.07 12.05 2.49
N VAL A 80 -3.25 10.79 2.10
CA VAL A 80 -2.28 9.99 1.37
C VAL A 80 -3.00 9.11 0.36
N ARG A 81 -2.36 8.80 -0.77
CA ARG A 81 -2.83 7.78 -1.70
C ARG A 81 -1.99 6.54 -1.58
N VAL A 82 -2.66 5.40 -1.56
CA VAL A 82 -2.06 4.08 -1.47
C VAL A 82 -2.50 3.28 -2.69
N VAL A 83 -1.55 2.68 -3.37
CA VAL A 83 -1.77 1.79 -4.51
C VAL A 83 -1.42 0.39 -4.10
N HIS A 84 -2.37 -0.53 -4.26
CA HIS A 84 -2.11 -1.95 -4.19
C HIS A 84 -1.99 -2.49 -5.61
N TYR A 85 -0.86 -3.11 -5.91
CA TYR A 85 -0.55 -3.67 -7.21
C TYR A 85 -0.23 -5.15 -7.08
N TYR A 86 -0.92 -5.95 -7.87
CA TYR A 86 -0.81 -7.41 -7.81
C TYR A 86 -0.44 -7.98 -9.15
N ASN A 87 0.62 -8.79 -9.17
CA ASN A 87 0.98 -9.65 -10.28
C ASN A 87 0.32 -11.01 -10.11
N ILE A 88 0.19 -11.76 -11.20
CA ILE A 88 -0.38 -13.10 -11.12
C ILE A 88 0.56 -14.11 -10.43
N GLY A 89 1.88 -13.81 -10.38
CA GLY A 89 2.88 -14.71 -9.80
C GLY A 89 3.30 -15.86 -10.74
N ASP A 90 3.98 -16.86 -10.19
CA ASP A 90 4.53 -17.98 -10.94
C ASP A 90 3.41 -18.95 -11.36
N PRO A 91 3.28 -19.29 -12.67
CA PRO A 91 2.29 -20.25 -13.17
C PRO A 91 2.33 -21.62 -12.48
N SER A 92 3.50 -22.04 -11.98
CA SER A 92 3.66 -23.33 -11.32
C SER A 92 2.90 -23.48 -10.00
N HIS A 93 2.46 -22.34 -9.43
CA HIS A 93 1.68 -22.31 -8.18
C HIS A 93 0.16 -22.44 -8.40
N TYR A 94 -0.28 -22.56 -9.64
CA TYR A 94 -1.68 -22.61 -10.01
C TYR A 94 -2.01 -23.92 -10.74
N ASP A 95 -3.26 -24.34 -10.65
CA ASP A 95 -3.80 -25.27 -11.63
C ASP A 95 -3.73 -24.65 -13.03
N PRO A 96 -3.28 -25.40 -14.07
CA PRO A 96 -3.07 -24.82 -15.40
C PRO A 96 -4.34 -24.21 -16.02
N GLU A 97 -5.51 -24.85 -15.84
CA GLU A 97 -6.78 -24.36 -16.39
C GLU A 97 -7.22 -23.09 -15.66
N TYR A 98 -7.06 -23.05 -14.35
CA TYR A 98 -7.34 -21.87 -13.57
C TYR A 98 -6.41 -20.69 -13.92
N TYR A 99 -5.10 -20.96 -14.05
CA TYR A 99 -4.14 -19.93 -14.47
C TYR A 99 -4.53 -19.31 -15.82
N GLU A 100 -4.81 -20.13 -16.83
CA GLU A 100 -5.24 -19.66 -18.15
C GLU A 100 -6.52 -18.82 -18.10
N SER A 101 -7.41 -19.09 -17.16
CA SER A 101 -8.67 -18.36 -17.00
C SER A 101 -8.51 -16.97 -16.38
N ILE A 102 -7.42 -16.70 -15.61
CA ILE A 102 -7.24 -15.47 -14.87
C ILE A 102 -6.04 -14.62 -15.31
N LYS A 103 -5.09 -15.18 -16.07
CA LYS A 103 -3.81 -14.51 -16.39
C LYS A 103 -3.97 -13.15 -17.09
N ASP A 104 -5.01 -13.01 -17.92
CA ASP A 104 -5.28 -11.78 -18.67
C ASP A 104 -5.94 -10.68 -17.80
N ASP A 105 -6.38 -11.03 -16.58
CA ASP A 105 -6.90 -10.07 -15.61
C ASP A 105 -5.81 -9.35 -14.82
N TYR A 106 -4.55 -9.75 -14.96
CA TYR A 106 -3.39 -9.19 -14.25
C TYR A 106 -2.48 -8.40 -15.20
N PRO A 107 -1.72 -7.43 -14.68
CA PRO A 107 -1.67 -7.02 -13.27
C PRO A 107 -2.93 -6.27 -12.84
N LYS A 108 -3.29 -6.36 -11.55
CA LYS A 108 -4.39 -5.58 -10.96
C LYS A 108 -3.84 -4.42 -10.15
N MET A 109 -4.44 -3.25 -10.31
CA MET A 109 -4.05 -2.05 -9.58
C MET A 109 -5.29 -1.40 -8.94
N TYR A 110 -5.24 -1.20 -7.63
CA TYR A 110 -6.29 -0.53 -6.86
C TYR A 110 -5.72 0.72 -6.21
N ILE A 111 -6.41 1.84 -6.35
CA ILE A 111 -6.00 3.13 -5.81
C ILE A 111 -6.97 3.55 -4.71
N PHE A 112 -6.44 3.73 -3.51
CA PHE A 112 -7.17 4.22 -2.36
C PHE A 112 -6.68 5.62 -1.99
N GLU A 113 -7.58 6.49 -1.61
CA GLU A 113 -7.26 7.74 -0.94
C GLU A 113 -7.70 7.63 0.52
N LEU A 114 -6.74 7.75 1.42
CA LEU A 114 -6.97 7.84 2.85
C LEU A 114 -6.83 9.29 3.29
N SER A 115 -7.87 9.83 3.89
CA SER A 115 -7.87 11.17 4.48
C SER A 115 -8.19 11.12 5.97
N TYR A 116 -7.63 12.07 6.71
CA TYR A 116 -7.91 12.31 8.12
C TYR A 116 -8.32 13.77 8.30
N ASP A 117 -9.47 14.02 8.89
CA ASP A 117 -10.02 15.38 9.08
C ASP A 117 -9.69 16.02 10.44
N GLY A 118 -8.90 15.34 11.28
CA GLY A 118 -8.59 15.71 12.67
C GLY A 118 -9.42 14.93 13.70
N ASN A 119 -10.41 14.15 13.26
CA ASN A 119 -11.29 13.37 14.13
C ASN A 119 -11.52 11.94 13.66
N LYS A 120 -11.68 11.72 12.36
CA LYS A 120 -11.93 10.41 11.76
C LYS A 120 -11.12 10.22 10.48
N PHE A 121 -10.93 8.97 10.12
CA PHE A 121 -10.34 8.55 8.85
C PHE A 121 -11.45 8.24 7.85
N VAL A 122 -11.24 8.62 6.60
CA VAL A 122 -12.10 8.25 5.47
C VAL A 122 -11.23 7.59 4.42
N VAL A 123 -11.56 6.35 4.07
CA VAL A 123 -10.95 5.65 2.94
C VAL A 123 -11.91 5.72 1.76
N SER A 124 -11.38 6.12 0.61
CA SER A 124 -12.14 6.28 -0.63
C SER A 124 -11.47 5.50 -1.75
N HIS A 125 -12.24 4.85 -2.59
CA HIS A 125 -11.79 4.28 -3.86
C HIS A 125 -12.88 4.47 -4.93
N TYR A 126 -12.48 4.43 -6.19
CA TYR A 126 -13.38 4.57 -7.31
C TYR A 126 -13.44 3.24 -8.07
N GLU A 127 -14.62 2.67 -8.16
CA GLU A 127 -14.86 1.37 -8.79
C GLU A 127 -16.26 1.37 -9.41
N GLU A 128 -16.43 0.73 -10.57
CA GLU A 128 -17.72 0.65 -11.29
C GLU A 128 -18.41 2.01 -11.49
N GLU A 129 -17.61 3.04 -11.85
CA GLU A 129 -18.09 4.42 -12.03
C GLU A 129 -18.66 5.08 -10.77
N LYS A 130 -18.39 4.53 -9.58
CA LYS A 130 -18.85 5.03 -8.29
C LYS A 130 -17.71 5.30 -7.33
N LEU A 131 -17.87 6.35 -6.54
CA LEU A 131 -17.01 6.61 -5.41
C LEU A 131 -17.53 5.84 -4.19
N HIS A 132 -16.73 4.90 -3.70
CA HIS A 132 -17.00 4.18 -2.46
C HIS A 132 -16.23 4.84 -1.32
N GLN A 133 -16.89 5.02 -0.17
CA GLN A 133 -16.27 5.64 1.00
C GLN A 133 -16.68 4.88 2.26
N SER A 134 -15.71 4.71 3.17
CA SER A 134 -15.93 4.15 4.50
C SER A 134 -15.20 4.98 5.54
N GLU A 135 -15.81 5.11 6.72
CA GLU A 135 -15.31 5.93 7.81
C GLU A 135 -14.87 5.06 8.98
N TYR A 136 -13.76 5.45 9.61
CA TYR A 136 -13.18 4.75 10.76
C TYR A 136 -12.66 5.75 11.79
N LYS A 137 -12.58 5.30 13.04
CA LYS A 137 -12.11 6.14 14.16
C LYS A 137 -10.61 6.04 14.39
N TYR A 138 -10.02 4.89 14.13
CA TYR A 138 -8.65 4.58 14.51
C TYR A 138 -7.88 3.98 13.34
N LEU A 139 -6.61 4.35 13.26
CA LEU A 139 -5.61 3.70 12.41
C LEU A 139 -4.67 2.93 13.33
N MET A 140 -4.81 1.61 13.36
CA MET A 140 -4.04 0.72 14.23
C MET A 140 -2.85 0.15 13.46
N ARG A 141 -1.69 0.11 14.12
CA ARG A 141 -0.50 -0.56 13.61
C ARG A 141 -0.35 -1.92 14.27
N TYR A 142 -0.29 -2.94 13.46
CA TYR A 142 -0.03 -4.32 13.88
C TYR A 142 1.27 -4.79 13.24
N GLU A 143 2.08 -5.49 14.01
CA GLU A 143 3.30 -6.12 13.53
C GLU A 143 3.47 -7.49 14.18
N GLY A 144 4.10 -8.41 13.48
CA GLY A 144 4.30 -9.75 13.97
C GLY A 144 5.03 -10.64 12.97
N GLU A 145 5.26 -11.87 13.40
CA GLU A 145 5.73 -12.94 12.54
C GLU A 145 4.55 -13.53 11.76
N ALA A 146 4.85 -14.31 10.72
CA ALA A 146 3.83 -15.03 9.96
C ALA A 146 2.97 -15.90 10.86
N GLU A 147 1.66 -15.90 10.62
CA GLU A 147 0.68 -16.63 11.43
C GLU A 147 0.81 -18.15 11.28
N THR A 148 1.39 -18.62 10.15
CA THR A 148 1.58 -20.05 9.87
C THR A 148 3.00 -20.31 9.36
N SER A 149 3.50 -21.53 9.56
CA SER A 149 4.85 -21.93 9.15
C SER A 149 5.04 -22.02 7.63
N ASP A 150 3.96 -22.21 6.90
CA ASP A 150 3.88 -22.34 5.44
C ASP A 150 3.65 -21.01 4.73
N ALA A 151 3.52 -19.89 5.47
CA ALA A 151 3.47 -18.56 4.89
C ALA A 151 4.77 -18.25 4.12
N THR A 152 4.66 -17.60 2.98
CA THR A 152 5.80 -17.18 2.14
C THR A 152 6.58 -16.01 2.75
N TYR A 153 5.95 -15.22 3.61
CA TYR A 153 6.60 -14.13 4.35
C TYR A 153 7.04 -14.56 5.75
N ALA A 154 8.06 -13.90 6.28
CA ALA A 154 8.59 -14.11 7.63
C ALA A 154 7.88 -13.24 8.68
N SER A 155 7.64 -11.97 8.33
CA SER A 155 7.01 -11.00 9.23
C SER A 155 6.22 -9.96 8.45
N TYR A 156 5.43 -9.17 9.16
CA TYR A 156 4.61 -8.12 8.57
C TYR A 156 4.53 -6.88 9.45
N VAL A 157 4.28 -5.75 8.79
CA VAL A 157 3.73 -4.53 9.39
C VAL A 157 2.44 -4.20 8.65
N ARG A 158 1.36 -4.01 9.39
CA ARG A 158 0.05 -3.65 8.82
C ARG A 158 -0.52 -2.42 9.53
N TYR A 159 -1.10 -1.52 8.75
CA TYR A 159 -1.95 -0.47 9.29
C TYR A 159 -3.38 -0.72 8.85
N VAL A 160 -4.25 -0.81 9.82
CA VAL A 160 -5.65 -1.21 9.63
C VAL A 160 -6.57 -0.18 10.28
N LEU A 161 -7.56 0.24 9.52
CA LEU A 161 -8.61 1.12 9.99
C LEU A 161 -9.68 0.32 10.73
N VAL A 162 -10.03 0.76 11.92
CA VAL A 162 -11.03 0.10 12.80
C VAL A 162 -11.85 1.15 13.56
N ASN A 163 -12.94 0.70 14.22
CA ASN A 163 -13.81 1.57 15.03
C ASN A 163 -13.64 1.39 16.54
N ASP A 164 -12.80 0.43 16.97
CA ASP A 164 -12.44 0.18 18.36
C ASP A 164 -10.91 0.04 18.48
N ASP A 165 -10.28 0.86 19.32
CA ASP A 165 -8.83 0.88 19.54
C ASP A 165 -8.30 -0.29 20.38
N LYS A 166 -9.18 -1.16 20.85
CA LYS A 166 -8.81 -2.37 21.61
C LYS A 166 -8.73 -3.61 20.75
N VAL A 167 -9.21 -3.53 19.51
CA VAL A 167 -9.19 -4.66 18.58
C VAL A 167 -7.75 -5.04 18.27
N THR A 168 -7.44 -6.34 18.40
CA THR A 168 -6.15 -6.89 17.99
C THR A 168 -6.20 -7.45 16.57
N TRP A 169 -5.03 -7.66 15.95
CA TRP A 169 -4.98 -8.35 14.66
C TRP A 169 -5.54 -9.76 14.74
N SER A 170 -5.30 -10.45 15.85
CA SER A 170 -5.86 -11.80 16.10
C SER A 170 -7.39 -11.78 16.12
N ASP A 171 -8.02 -10.77 16.71
CA ASP A 171 -9.48 -10.65 16.73
C ASP A 171 -10.03 -10.45 15.31
N ILE A 172 -9.39 -9.60 14.52
CA ILE A 172 -9.75 -9.36 13.12
C ILE A 172 -9.62 -10.67 12.32
N PHE A 173 -8.47 -11.34 12.44
CA PHE A 173 -8.18 -12.58 11.72
C PHE A 173 -9.17 -13.68 12.07
N HIS A 174 -9.45 -13.90 13.36
CA HIS A 174 -10.48 -14.85 13.78
C HIS A 174 -11.88 -14.48 13.27
N GLY A 175 -12.22 -13.20 13.29
CA GLY A 175 -13.50 -12.72 12.75
C GLY A 175 -13.65 -12.97 11.26
N MET A 176 -12.58 -12.87 10.48
CA MET A 176 -12.58 -13.18 9.03
C MET A 176 -12.76 -14.68 8.76
N LEU A 177 -12.24 -15.54 9.62
CA LEU A 177 -12.35 -17.00 9.48
C LEU A 177 -13.64 -17.57 10.08
N SER A 178 -14.36 -16.80 10.89
CA SER A 178 -15.59 -17.27 11.55
C SER A 178 -16.74 -17.38 10.56
N SER A 179 -17.50 -18.47 10.67
CA SER A 179 -18.77 -18.62 9.94
C SER A 179 -19.94 -17.86 10.58
N LYS A 180 -19.72 -17.25 11.74
CA LYS A 180 -20.73 -16.49 12.47
C LYS A 180 -20.64 -15.01 12.09
N LEU A 181 -21.70 -14.50 11.51
CA LEU A 181 -21.77 -13.08 11.05
C LEU A 181 -21.47 -12.07 12.17
N GLY A 182 -21.80 -12.39 13.43
CA GLY A 182 -21.55 -11.52 14.58
C GLY A 182 -20.09 -11.42 15.03
N ASP A 183 -19.22 -12.31 14.56
CA ASP A 183 -17.80 -12.30 14.90
C ASP A 183 -17.00 -11.38 13.94
N TYR A 184 -17.58 -10.95 12.82
CA TYR A 184 -16.92 -10.07 11.87
C TYR A 184 -16.72 -8.67 12.45
N ILE A 185 -15.48 -8.22 12.46
CA ILE A 185 -15.08 -6.87 12.88
C ILE A 185 -14.91 -6.01 11.64
N PRO A 186 -15.71 -4.92 11.47
CA PRO A 186 -15.53 -3.99 10.35
C PRO A 186 -14.14 -3.36 10.41
N HIS A 187 -13.35 -3.56 9.37
CA HIS A 187 -11.97 -3.09 9.27
C HIS A 187 -11.60 -2.83 7.81
N SER A 188 -10.50 -2.09 7.60
CA SER A 188 -9.90 -1.89 6.28
C SER A 188 -8.38 -1.89 6.39
N PRO A 189 -7.70 -2.93 5.91
CA PRO A 189 -6.25 -2.93 5.78
C PRO A 189 -5.86 -1.96 4.65
N ILE A 190 -5.21 -0.85 5.01
CA ILE A 190 -4.85 0.18 4.02
C ILE A 190 -3.37 0.14 3.64
N TYR A 191 -2.53 -0.33 4.53
CA TYR A 191 -1.10 -0.46 4.31
C TYR A 191 -0.64 -1.81 4.84
N THR A 192 0.10 -2.54 4.02
CA THR A 192 0.74 -3.80 4.40
C THR A 192 2.15 -3.81 3.84
N ASP A 193 3.09 -4.21 4.66
CA ASP A 193 4.46 -4.45 4.28
C ASP A 193 4.86 -5.85 4.76
N LEU A 194 4.95 -6.78 3.82
CA LEU A 194 5.36 -8.16 4.05
C LEU A 194 6.86 -8.28 3.83
N ILE A 195 7.54 -8.88 4.79
CA ILE A 195 8.96 -9.22 4.69
C ILE A 195 9.03 -10.69 4.32
N TYR A 196 9.36 -10.96 3.06
CA TYR A 196 9.42 -12.31 2.53
C TYR A 196 10.60 -13.09 3.07
N LYS A 197 10.49 -14.42 3.10
CA LYS A 197 11.60 -15.32 3.37
C LYS A 197 12.59 -15.31 2.21
N GLU A 198 13.87 -15.57 2.49
CA GLU A 198 14.89 -15.63 1.44
C GLU A 198 14.51 -16.65 0.37
N GLY A 199 14.45 -16.22 -0.89
CA GLY A 199 14.16 -17.06 -2.05
C GLY A 199 12.68 -17.22 -2.41
N GLU A 200 11.77 -16.50 -1.73
CA GLU A 200 10.31 -16.61 -1.94
C GLU A 200 9.65 -15.30 -2.45
N GLN A 201 10.34 -14.55 -3.29
CA GLN A 201 9.77 -13.39 -4.00
C GLN A 201 9.42 -13.73 -5.43
#